data_8c9ac5acdc6e30196f7fcdfcaa0dc7c4
#
_entry.id   8c9ac5acdc6e30196f7fcdfcaa0dc7c4
#
_cell.length_a   1.000
_cell.length_b   1.000
_cell.length_c   1.000
_cell.angle_alpha   90.00
_cell.angle_beta   90.00
_cell.angle_gamma   90.00
#
_symmetry.space_group_name_H-M   'P 1'
#
loop_
_entity.id
_entity.type
_entity.pdbx_description
1 polymer ?
#
loop_
_entity_poly.entity_id
_entity_poly.type
_entity_poly.pdbx_seq_one_letter_code
_entity_poly.pdbx_strand_id
1 'polypeptide(L)'
;REALIRAAAVLEQGRVLAVKEASGFVLVALAASTDPLRRIRAFMGESHQPIPLMLSSPDALDAFTVISAKEREWVMQPMAPLVRAKIREGSLSLSDQMAPHGVHLDICLPGSGMFHLLMNLLNLPLAVISDMGHRLPYACNEKEALEVFEGLVDFMLISDLPILRSTPRTLIQQVGQDMQ
;
A
#
# COMPACT_ATOMS: atom_id res chain seq x y z
N ARG A 1 -5.27 20.46 -4.47
CA ARG A 1 -3.89 20.58 -3.99
C ARG A 1 -3.82 20.63 -2.46
N GLU A 2 -4.64 21.44 -1.79
CA GLU A 2 -4.66 21.56 -0.33
C GLU A 2 -4.95 20.20 0.35
N ALA A 3 -5.92 19.43 -0.14
CA ALA A 3 -6.26 18.11 0.41
C ALA A 3 -5.08 17.14 0.38
N LEU A 4 -4.25 17.16 -0.69
CA LEU A 4 -3.04 16.34 -0.78
C LEU A 4 -1.97 16.75 0.23
N ILE A 5 -1.78 18.06 0.44
CA ILE A 5 -0.84 18.57 1.45
C ILE A 5 -1.29 18.13 2.86
N ARG A 6 -2.59 18.22 3.16
CA ARG A 6 -3.14 17.73 4.44
C ARG A 6 -2.98 16.21 4.59
N ALA A 7 -3.22 15.46 3.51
CA ALA A 7 -3.03 14.00 3.52
C ALA A 7 -1.56 13.62 3.78
N ALA A 8 -0.61 14.31 3.16
CA ALA A 8 0.80 14.12 3.41
C ALA A 8 1.17 14.42 4.89
N ALA A 9 0.71 15.56 5.43
CA ALA A 9 0.92 15.94 6.82
C ALA A 9 0.33 14.92 7.82
N VAL A 10 -0.83 14.34 7.52
CA VAL A 10 -1.44 13.26 8.32
C VAL A 10 -0.54 12.03 8.37
N LEU A 11 0.00 11.62 7.22
CA LEU A 11 0.93 10.48 7.14
C LEU A 11 2.24 10.75 7.88
N GLU A 12 2.83 11.95 7.74
CA GLU A 12 4.05 12.36 8.47
C GLU A 12 3.86 12.38 9.99
N GLN A 13 2.63 12.61 10.46
CA GLN A 13 2.27 12.50 11.88
C GLN A 13 2.09 11.05 12.37
N GLY A 14 2.37 10.05 11.53
CA GLY A 14 2.21 8.64 11.88
C GLY A 14 0.76 8.20 12.00
N ARG A 15 -0.14 8.77 11.21
CA ARG A 15 -1.57 8.47 11.21
C ARG A 15 -1.97 7.60 10.02
N VAL A 16 -3.20 7.07 10.05
CA VAL A 16 -3.78 6.24 8.98
C VAL A 16 -4.64 7.12 8.07
N LEU A 17 -4.39 7.00 6.77
CA LEU A 17 -5.14 7.65 5.71
C LEU A 17 -5.95 6.61 4.92
N ALA A 18 -7.21 6.90 4.58
CA ALA A 18 -7.94 6.19 3.54
C ALA A 18 -7.94 7.01 2.26
N VAL A 19 -7.58 6.41 1.14
CA VAL A 19 -7.59 7.05 -0.18
C VAL A 19 -8.64 6.39 -1.05
N LYS A 20 -9.56 7.19 -1.59
CA LYS A 20 -10.56 6.70 -2.55
C LYS A 20 -9.94 6.66 -3.95
N GLU A 21 -9.83 5.46 -4.49
CA GLU A 21 -9.39 5.15 -5.84
C GLU A 21 -10.57 4.62 -6.68
N ALA A 22 -10.43 4.57 -8.00
CA ALA A 22 -11.45 3.97 -8.87
C ALA A 22 -11.69 2.47 -8.60
N SER A 23 -10.70 1.79 -8.02
CA SER A 23 -10.73 0.37 -7.65
C SER A 23 -11.22 0.10 -6.21
N GLY A 24 -11.54 1.13 -5.44
CA GLY A 24 -11.96 1.01 -4.04
C GLY A 24 -11.20 1.92 -3.10
N PHE A 25 -11.42 1.74 -1.81
CA PHE A 25 -10.66 2.46 -0.79
C PHE A 25 -9.37 1.71 -0.46
N VAL A 26 -8.29 2.48 -0.32
CA VAL A 26 -6.94 1.99 0.03
C VAL A 26 -6.55 2.60 1.36
N LEU A 27 -6.19 1.77 2.34
CA LEU A 27 -5.59 2.23 3.59
C LEU A 27 -4.10 2.50 3.36
N VAL A 28 -3.62 3.61 3.90
CA VAL A 28 -2.26 4.10 3.69
C VAL A 28 -1.66 4.54 5.02
N ALA A 29 -0.41 4.15 5.25
CA ALA A 29 0.43 4.62 6.36
C ALA A 29 1.89 4.73 5.91
N LEU A 30 2.74 5.42 6.65
CA LEU A 30 4.18 5.35 6.41
C LEU A 30 4.69 3.93 6.73
N ALA A 31 5.48 3.35 5.84
CA ALA A 31 6.00 1.99 5.99
C ALA A 31 6.96 1.83 7.19
N ALA A 32 7.54 2.92 7.67
CA ALA A 32 8.39 2.96 8.86
C ALA A 32 7.61 3.11 10.18
N SER A 33 6.32 3.45 10.14
CA SER A 33 5.53 3.78 11.33
C SER A 33 4.87 2.54 11.93
N THR A 34 5.33 2.08 13.08
CA THR A 34 4.85 0.83 13.71
C THR A 34 3.41 0.93 14.22
N ASP A 35 3.04 2.02 14.90
CA ASP A 35 1.73 2.12 15.55
C ASP A 35 0.55 2.15 14.57
N PRO A 36 0.53 2.95 13.48
CA PRO A 36 -0.55 2.89 12.51
C PRO A 36 -0.63 1.52 11.82
N LEU A 37 0.51 0.88 11.53
CA LEU A 37 0.52 -0.45 10.93
C LEU A 37 0.00 -1.53 11.88
N ARG A 38 0.29 -1.42 13.19
CA ARG A 38 -0.30 -2.30 14.20
C ARG A 38 -1.82 -2.14 14.28
N ARG A 39 -2.33 -0.90 14.25
CA ARG A 39 -3.77 -0.62 14.19
C ARG A 39 -4.42 -1.26 12.95
N ILE A 40 -3.80 -1.10 11.79
CA ILE A 40 -4.27 -1.69 10.53
C ILE A 40 -4.28 -3.23 10.64
N ARG A 41 -3.21 -3.85 11.16
CA ARG A 41 -3.17 -5.30 11.33
C ARG A 41 -4.23 -5.82 12.29
N ALA A 42 -4.43 -5.14 13.42
CA ALA A 42 -5.49 -5.50 14.37
C ALA A 42 -6.88 -5.43 13.71
N PHE A 43 -7.09 -4.45 12.86
CA PHE A 43 -8.33 -4.29 12.09
C PHE A 43 -8.52 -5.40 11.03
N MET A 44 -7.46 -5.79 10.33
CA MET A 44 -7.49 -6.86 9.33
C MET A 44 -7.60 -8.28 9.95
N GLY A 45 -7.39 -8.41 11.24
CA GLY A 45 -7.29 -9.70 11.95
C GLY A 45 -5.87 -10.29 11.84
N GLU A 46 -5.71 -11.54 12.31
CA GLU A 46 -4.40 -12.21 12.38
C GLU A 46 -3.89 -12.67 11.00
N SER A 47 -3.69 -11.71 10.11
CA SER A 47 -3.06 -11.99 8.81
C SER A 47 -1.55 -11.86 8.92
N HIS A 48 -0.82 -12.91 8.54
CA HIS A 48 0.65 -12.90 8.44
C HIS A 48 1.15 -12.47 7.05
N GLN A 49 0.24 -12.13 6.14
CA GLN A 49 0.63 -11.69 4.79
C GLN A 49 1.43 -10.38 4.85
N PRO A 50 2.41 -10.20 3.96
CA PRO A 50 3.10 -8.91 3.84
C PRO A 50 2.11 -7.79 3.55
N ILE A 51 2.31 -6.63 4.19
CA ILE A 51 1.63 -5.40 3.78
C ILE A 51 2.37 -4.86 2.55
N PRO A 52 1.66 -4.55 1.45
CA PRO A 52 2.32 -4.04 0.27
C PRO A 52 3.05 -2.72 0.50
N LEU A 53 4.28 -2.64 -0.03
CA LEU A 53 5.15 -1.47 0.00
C LEU A 53 5.06 -0.72 -1.32
N MET A 54 4.60 0.52 -1.28
CA MET A 54 4.62 1.42 -2.44
C MET A 54 5.87 2.30 -2.39
N LEU A 55 6.62 2.33 -3.48
CA LEU A 55 7.83 3.14 -3.65
C LEU A 55 7.60 4.21 -4.72
N SER A 56 8.27 5.36 -4.58
CA SER A 56 8.09 6.51 -5.48
C SER A 56 8.65 6.27 -6.89
N SER A 57 9.68 5.45 -7.01
CA SER A 57 10.34 5.16 -8.28
C SER A 57 10.96 3.76 -8.32
N PRO A 58 11.26 3.22 -9.52
CA PRO A 58 11.97 1.96 -9.67
C PRO A 58 13.38 1.96 -9.06
N ASP A 59 14.02 3.12 -8.94
CA ASP A 59 15.36 3.24 -8.39
C ASP A 59 15.43 2.92 -6.89
N ALA A 60 14.30 3.09 -6.19
CA ALA A 60 14.19 2.78 -4.78
C ALA A 60 14.06 1.27 -4.48
N LEU A 61 13.79 0.42 -5.48
CA LEU A 61 13.55 -1.01 -5.30
C LEU A 61 14.72 -1.73 -4.63
N ASP A 62 15.95 -1.43 -5.06
CA ASP A 62 17.16 -2.10 -4.57
C ASP A 62 17.49 -1.74 -3.11
N ALA A 63 16.92 -0.67 -2.57
CA ALA A 63 17.09 -0.32 -1.16
C ALA A 63 16.34 -1.28 -0.22
N PHE A 64 15.27 -1.92 -0.70
CA PHE A 64 14.35 -2.73 0.12
C PHE A 64 14.33 -4.21 -0.26
N THR A 65 14.61 -4.54 -1.53
CA THR A 65 14.45 -5.89 -2.05
C THR A 65 15.64 -6.36 -2.88
N VAL A 66 15.78 -7.68 -2.95
CA VAL A 66 16.59 -8.35 -3.96
C VAL A 66 15.65 -8.72 -5.09
N ILE A 67 15.73 -7.97 -6.19
CA ILE A 67 14.79 -8.07 -7.30
C ILE A 67 15.52 -8.46 -8.60
N SER A 68 14.98 -9.41 -9.36
CA SER A 68 15.47 -9.78 -10.68
C SER A 68 15.10 -8.74 -11.74
N ALA A 69 15.76 -8.78 -12.89
CA ALA A 69 15.43 -7.90 -14.02
C ALA A 69 13.96 -8.09 -14.49
N LYS A 70 13.47 -9.34 -14.48
CA LYS A 70 12.10 -9.68 -14.87
C LYS A 70 11.06 -9.17 -13.87
N GLU A 71 11.31 -9.33 -12.57
CA GLU A 71 10.44 -8.78 -11.53
C GLU A 71 10.39 -7.25 -11.59
N ARG A 72 11.54 -6.61 -11.85
CA ARG A 72 11.61 -5.15 -12.04
C ARG A 72 10.76 -4.69 -13.24
N GLU A 73 10.82 -5.42 -14.36
CA GLU A 73 9.97 -5.17 -15.52
C GLU A 73 8.48 -5.25 -15.16
N TRP A 74 8.07 -6.22 -14.34
CA TRP A 74 6.68 -6.33 -13.88
C TRP A 74 6.26 -5.18 -12.98
N VAL A 75 7.11 -4.78 -12.02
CA VAL A 75 6.80 -3.63 -11.14
C VAL A 75 6.54 -2.36 -11.96
N MET A 76 7.24 -2.20 -13.10
CA MET A 76 7.10 -1.02 -13.97
C MET A 76 5.89 -1.08 -14.92
N GLN A 77 5.09 -2.15 -14.90
CA GLN A 77 3.91 -2.23 -15.77
C GLN A 77 2.86 -1.15 -15.40
N PRO A 78 2.18 -0.55 -16.40
CA PRO A 78 1.20 0.52 -16.18
C PRO A 78 0.04 0.15 -15.25
N MET A 79 -0.29 -1.15 -15.15
CA MET A 79 -1.32 -1.65 -14.23
C MET A 79 -0.89 -1.64 -12.76
N ALA A 80 0.37 -1.26 -12.48
CA ALA A 80 0.96 -1.18 -11.14
C ALA A 80 0.67 -2.41 -10.27
N PRO A 81 1.06 -3.63 -10.71
CA PRO A 81 0.80 -4.85 -9.96
C PRO A 81 1.59 -4.85 -8.65
N LEU A 82 1.18 -5.72 -7.72
CA LEU A 82 2.02 -6.13 -6.60
C LEU A 82 3.00 -7.18 -7.09
N VAL A 83 4.28 -7.00 -6.85
CA VAL A 83 5.31 -8.00 -7.17
C VAL A 83 5.94 -8.47 -5.86
N ARG A 84 5.88 -9.77 -5.62
CA ARG A 84 6.50 -10.38 -4.43
C ARG A 84 7.98 -10.59 -4.66
N ALA A 85 8.81 -9.88 -3.90
CA ALA A 85 10.26 -9.94 -3.99
C ALA A 85 10.90 -10.23 -2.62
N LYS A 86 12.09 -10.83 -2.63
CA LYS A 86 12.83 -11.15 -1.40
C LYS A 86 13.29 -9.85 -0.71
N ILE A 87 13.14 -9.77 0.61
CA ILE A 87 13.64 -8.65 1.41
C ILE A 87 15.17 -8.61 1.32
N ARG A 88 15.73 -7.42 1.16
CA ARG A 88 17.18 -7.21 1.25
C ARG A 88 17.59 -7.18 2.71
N GLU A 89 18.57 -7.99 3.09
CA GLU A 89 19.15 -7.96 4.43
C GLU A 89 19.78 -6.59 4.71
N GLY A 90 19.52 -6.04 5.90
CA GLY A 90 19.97 -4.70 6.29
C GLY A 90 19.23 -3.56 5.57
N SER A 91 18.11 -3.85 4.91
CA SER A 91 17.27 -2.81 4.31
C SER A 91 16.78 -1.81 5.35
N LEU A 92 16.71 -0.56 4.91
CA LEU A 92 16.34 0.59 5.71
C LEU A 92 15.02 0.41 6.45
N SER A 93 14.97 0.98 7.63
CA SER A 93 13.93 0.98 8.66
C SER A 93 12.49 0.90 8.14
N LEU A 94 12.06 -0.30 7.75
CA LEU A 94 10.65 -0.64 7.68
C LEU A 94 10.19 -1.13 9.06
N SER A 95 8.93 -0.88 9.38
CA SER A 95 8.33 -1.47 10.56
C SER A 95 8.26 -3.00 10.43
N ASP A 96 8.50 -3.72 11.52
CA ASP A 96 8.32 -5.18 11.60
C ASP A 96 6.89 -5.61 11.23
N GLN A 97 5.95 -4.68 11.30
CA GLN A 97 4.56 -4.91 10.90
C GLN A 97 4.38 -5.07 9.39
N MET A 98 5.35 -4.67 8.56
CA MET A 98 5.26 -4.80 7.10
C MET A 98 5.28 -6.27 6.65
N ALA A 99 6.15 -7.07 7.24
CA ALA A 99 6.27 -8.50 6.93
C ALA A 99 6.66 -9.30 8.19
N PRO A 100 5.75 -9.50 9.16
CA PRO A 100 6.05 -10.24 10.38
C PRO A 100 6.52 -11.66 10.04
N HIS A 101 7.74 -11.99 10.45
CA HIS A 101 8.37 -13.30 10.19
C HIS A 101 8.54 -13.65 8.68
N GLY A 102 8.28 -12.70 7.79
CA GLY A 102 8.39 -12.90 6.35
C GLY A 102 9.79 -12.62 5.81
N VAL A 103 10.13 -13.28 4.70
CA VAL A 103 11.36 -13.06 3.93
C VAL A 103 11.08 -12.32 2.62
N HIS A 104 9.80 -11.99 2.36
CA HIS A 104 9.33 -11.33 1.15
C HIS A 104 8.51 -10.09 1.47
N LEU A 105 8.55 -9.11 0.57
CA LEU A 105 7.67 -7.95 0.50
C LEU A 105 6.87 -8.01 -0.80
N ASP A 106 5.64 -7.52 -0.76
CA ASP A 106 4.84 -7.23 -1.94
C ASP A 106 5.07 -5.76 -2.28
N ILE A 107 5.71 -5.47 -3.40
CA ILE A 107 6.11 -4.11 -3.80
C ILE A 107 5.31 -3.64 -5.00
N CYS A 108 5.06 -2.33 -5.07
CA CYS A 108 4.43 -1.69 -6.22
C CYS A 108 4.91 -0.26 -6.41
N LEU A 109 4.61 0.28 -7.58
CA LEU A 109 4.71 1.71 -7.87
C LEU A 109 3.32 2.36 -7.83
N PRO A 110 3.23 3.71 -7.77
CA PRO A 110 1.97 4.42 -7.88
C PRO A 110 1.23 4.07 -9.18
N GLY A 111 -0.04 3.65 -9.06
CA GLY A 111 -0.88 3.30 -10.21
C GLY A 111 -1.87 4.40 -10.61
N SER A 112 -1.95 5.49 -9.85
CA SER A 112 -2.85 6.60 -10.12
C SER A 112 -2.16 7.94 -9.95
N GLY A 113 -2.69 8.97 -10.61
CA GLY A 113 -2.20 10.34 -10.50
C GLY A 113 -2.23 10.86 -9.05
N MET A 114 -3.20 10.42 -8.24
CA MET A 114 -3.30 10.81 -6.83
C MET A 114 -2.13 10.26 -6.02
N PHE A 115 -1.79 8.98 -6.19
CA PHE A 115 -0.65 8.38 -5.51
C PHE A 115 0.68 8.95 -6.02
N HIS A 116 0.83 9.24 -7.31
CA HIS A 116 2.01 9.93 -7.83
C HIS A 116 2.22 11.29 -7.15
N LEU A 117 1.17 12.09 -7.03
CA LEU A 117 1.24 13.40 -6.38
C LEU A 117 1.54 13.27 -4.88
N LEU A 118 0.92 12.32 -4.18
CA LEU A 118 1.15 12.07 -2.77
C LEU A 118 2.58 11.61 -2.50
N MET A 119 3.10 10.67 -3.30
CA MET A 119 4.46 10.17 -3.19
C MET A 119 5.51 11.27 -3.49
N ASN A 120 5.23 12.16 -4.45
CA ASN A 120 6.11 13.30 -4.73
C ASN A 120 6.16 14.31 -3.57
N LEU A 121 5.07 14.47 -2.83
CA LEU A 121 5.07 15.35 -1.65
C LEU A 121 5.82 14.74 -0.46
N LEU A 122 5.66 13.44 -0.24
CA LEU A 122 6.22 12.74 0.91
C LEU A 122 7.67 12.29 0.69
N ASN A 123 7.97 11.80 -0.49
CA ASN A 123 9.24 11.11 -0.82
C ASN A 123 9.64 10.01 0.20
N LEU A 124 8.66 9.34 0.76
CA LEU A 124 8.79 8.28 1.76
C LEU A 124 8.03 7.03 1.31
N PRO A 125 8.52 5.82 1.63
CA PRO A 125 7.81 4.57 1.35
C PRO A 125 6.48 4.49 2.09
N LEU A 126 5.44 4.04 1.38
CA LEU A 126 4.10 3.87 1.94
C LEU A 126 3.71 2.40 2.04
N ALA A 127 3.10 2.05 3.15
CA ALA A 127 2.31 0.84 3.28
C ALA A 127 0.94 1.10 2.64
N VAL A 128 0.49 0.24 1.71
CA VAL A 128 -0.77 0.42 0.98
C VAL A 128 -1.58 -0.87 0.99
N ILE A 129 -2.77 -0.82 1.53
CA ILE A 129 -3.63 -1.98 1.71
C ILE A 129 -4.93 -1.76 0.94
N SER A 130 -5.08 -2.43 -0.20
CA SER A 130 -6.29 -2.42 -1.03
C SER A 130 -7.17 -3.65 -0.83
N ASP A 131 -6.58 -4.78 -0.41
CA ASP A 131 -7.31 -5.99 -0.04
C ASP A 131 -7.34 -6.13 1.48
N MET A 132 -8.52 -5.97 2.05
CA MET A 132 -8.74 -6.07 3.49
C MET A 132 -9.21 -7.46 3.92
N GLY A 133 -9.07 -8.43 3.03
CA GLY A 133 -9.46 -9.82 3.28
C GLY A 133 -10.98 -10.04 3.24
N HIS A 134 -11.40 -11.31 3.34
CA HIS A 134 -12.81 -11.72 3.22
C HIS A 134 -13.69 -11.28 4.41
N ARG A 135 -13.14 -10.63 5.42
CA ARG A 135 -13.88 -10.28 6.65
C ARG A 135 -14.56 -8.92 6.62
N LEU A 136 -14.23 -8.08 5.64
CA LEU A 136 -14.78 -6.73 5.57
C LEU A 136 -15.52 -6.51 4.26
N PRO A 137 -16.72 -5.91 4.31
CA PRO A 137 -17.38 -5.48 3.10
C PRO A 137 -16.53 -4.44 2.39
N TYR A 138 -16.39 -4.56 1.08
CA TYR A 138 -15.75 -3.54 0.28
C TYR A 138 -16.63 -2.29 0.27
N ALA A 139 -16.12 -1.21 0.85
CA ALA A 139 -16.80 0.08 0.77
C ALA A 139 -16.77 0.59 -0.68
N CYS A 140 -17.95 0.83 -1.25
CA CYS A 140 -18.11 1.36 -2.61
C CYS A 140 -18.43 2.85 -2.63
N ASN A 141 -18.69 3.45 -1.48
CA ASN A 141 -18.95 4.88 -1.31
C ASN A 141 -18.42 5.40 0.02
N GLU A 142 -18.42 6.71 0.17
CA GLU A 142 -17.84 7.40 1.34
C GLU A 142 -18.56 7.06 2.64
N LYS A 143 -19.87 6.87 2.60
CA LYS A 143 -20.66 6.53 3.79
C LYS A 143 -20.29 5.15 4.31
N GLU A 144 -20.26 4.16 3.43
CA GLU A 144 -19.81 2.81 3.77
C GLU A 144 -18.38 2.80 4.29
N ALA A 145 -17.49 3.60 3.67
CA ALA A 145 -16.10 3.70 4.10
C ALA A 145 -15.96 4.31 5.50
N LEU A 146 -16.76 5.31 5.83
CA LEU A 146 -16.79 5.89 7.18
C LEU A 146 -17.24 4.87 8.23
N GLU A 147 -18.27 4.07 7.92
CA GLU A 147 -18.76 3.02 8.81
C GLU A 147 -17.74 1.89 8.97
N VAL A 148 -17.12 1.43 7.86
CA VAL A 148 -16.15 0.33 7.87
C VAL A 148 -14.86 0.71 8.58
N PHE A 149 -14.38 1.96 8.41
CA PHE A 149 -13.10 2.41 8.95
C PHE A 149 -13.22 3.22 10.23
N GLU A 150 -14.38 3.20 10.88
CA GLU A 150 -14.60 3.90 12.14
C GLU A 150 -13.52 3.52 13.18
N GLY A 151 -12.91 4.53 13.81
CA GLY A 151 -11.87 4.35 14.82
C GLY A 151 -10.49 3.93 14.29
N LEU A 152 -10.37 3.58 12.98
CA LEU A 152 -9.10 3.23 12.36
C LEU A 152 -8.46 4.40 11.62
N VAL A 153 -9.25 5.08 10.78
CA VAL A 153 -8.76 6.09 9.83
C VAL A 153 -8.84 7.48 10.45
N ASP A 154 -7.76 8.23 10.35
CA ASP A 154 -7.66 9.58 10.90
C ASP A 154 -8.05 10.65 9.86
N PHE A 155 -7.95 10.34 8.57
CA PHE A 155 -8.30 11.23 7.47
C PHE A 155 -8.69 10.43 6.22
N MET A 156 -9.59 10.98 5.40
CA MET A 156 -9.97 10.40 4.11
C MET A 156 -9.66 11.36 2.98
N LEU A 157 -8.88 10.89 2.00
CA LEU A 157 -8.63 11.61 0.75
C LEU A 157 -9.58 11.06 -0.32
N ILE A 158 -10.55 11.87 -0.71
CA ILE A 158 -11.65 11.48 -1.59
C ILE A 158 -11.46 12.11 -2.96
N SER A 159 -11.62 11.31 -4.02
CA SER A 159 -11.75 11.77 -5.40
C SER A 159 -13.22 11.76 -5.82
N ASP A 160 -13.58 12.59 -6.79
CA ASP A 160 -14.93 12.65 -7.36
C ASP A 160 -15.25 11.45 -8.26
N LEU A 161 -14.27 10.58 -8.53
CA LEU A 161 -14.45 9.39 -9.35
C LEU A 161 -15.30 8.36 -8.61
N PRO A 162 -16.35 7.80 -9.26
CA PRO A 162 -17.14 6.73 -8.66
C PRO A 162 -16.35 5.42 -8.61
N ILE A 163 -16.55 4.65 -7.55
CA ILE A 163 -16.11 3.25 -7.49
C ILE A 163 -17.20 2.41 -8.16
N LEU A 164 -16.93 1.93 -9.36
CA LEU A 164 -17.89 1.07 -10.08
C LEU A 164 -17.83 -0.38 -9.58
N ARG A 165 -16.64 -0.83 -9.23
CA ARG A 165 -16.37 -2.16 -8.69
C ARG A 165 -15.07 -2.14 -7.92
N SER A 166 -15.09 -2.62 -6.69
CA SER A 166 -13.84 -2.85 -5.95
C SER A 166 -13.09 -4.04 -6.54
N THR A 167 -11.82 -3.83 -6.84
CA THR A 167 -10.94 -4.86 -7.39
C THR A 167 -9.59 -4.82 -6.68
N PRO A 168 -9.14 -5.94 -6.11
CA PRO A 168 -7.80 -6.02 -5.54
C PRO A 168 -6.74 -5.90 -6.65
N ARG A 169 -5.54 -5.47 -6.28
CA ARG A 169 -4.39 -5.47 -7.19
C ARG A 169 -3.94 -6.89 -7.48
N THR A 170 -3.53 -7.14 -8.71
CA THR A 170 -2.92 -8.42 -9.10
C THR A 170 -1.60 -8.61 -8.37
N LEU A 171 -1.41 -9.76 -7.73
CA LEU A 171 -0.13 -10.18 -7.16
C LEU A 171 0.60 -11.08 -8.13
N ILE A 172 1.86 -10.78 -8.41
CA ILE A 172 2.75 -11.56 -9.27
C ILE A 172 3.92 -12.05 -8.42
N GLN A 173 4.22 -13.33 -8.52
CA GLN A 173 5.37 -13.95 -7.87
C GLN A 173 6.13 -14.81 -8.86
N GLN A 174 7.46 -14.71 -8.88
CA GLN A 174 8.30 -15.63 -9.62
C GLN A 174 8.58 -16.88 -8.76
N VAL A 175 8.26 -18.07 -9.30
CA VAL A 175 8.58 -19.34 -8.66
C VAL A 175 9.50 -20.14 -9.59
N GLY A 176 10.75 -20.33 -9.18
CA GLY A 176 11.76 -20.96 -10.05
C GLY A 176 12.08 -20.09 -11.26
N GLN A 177 11.99 -20.68 -12.46
CA GLN A 177 12.10 -19.95 -13.73
C GLN A 177 10.73 -19.52 -14.29
N ASP A 178 9.63 -19.97 -13.68
CA ASP A 178 8.27 -19.74 -14.15
C ASP A 178 7.55 -18.66 -13.32
N MET A 179 6.57 -18.03 -13.95
CA MET A 179 5.63 -17.10 -13.31
C MET A 179 4.49 -17.86 -12.64
N GLN A 180 4.10 -17.45 -11.47
CA GLN A 180 2.81 -17.74 -10.85
C GLN A 180 2.08 -16.46 -10.50
#